data_b9281e6aff9c9e7201f24d5a3080decd
#
_entry.id   b9281e6aff9c9e7201f24d5a3080decd
#
_cell.length_a   1.000
_cell.length_b   1.000
_cell.length_c   1.000
_cell.angle_alpha   90.00
_cell.angle_beta   90.00
_cell.angle_gamma   90.00
#
_symmetry.space_group_name_H-M   'P 1'
#
loop_
_entity.id
_entity.type
_entity.pdbx_description
1 polymer ?
#
loop_
_entity_poly.entity_id
_entity_poly.type
_entity_poly.pdbx_seq_one_letter_code
_entity_poly.pdbx_strand_id
1 'polypeptide(L)'
;KFHKEGNAIILVNRALREYIRKNYPKYELIYSITGMGTLNIPLQDIDIEVYHHLESVYDWIVPRFEHVFDKRADELDRTKWEVMVNDTCIWKCKRFDEHFKAIAHENTLGNGYSAEVEECWIKGFDPDIESRQAAMDIDIEHIDKLKALGVQSFKIIGRELDDHTYAGELKRYLI
;
A
#
# COMPACT_ATOMS: atom_id res chain seq x y z
N LYS A 1 22.97 9.08 -13.02
CA LYS A 1 22.20 8.57 -14.17
C LYS A 1 20.71 8.44 -13.86
N PHE A 2 20.35 7.98 -12.65
CA PHE A 2 18.94 7.72 -12.26
C PHE A 2 18.30 8.85 -11.45
N HIS A 3 19.09 9.81 -10.97
CA HIS A 3 18.58 10.99 -10.25
C HIS A 3 17.95 11.98 -11.24
N LYS A 4 16.68 11.81 -11.50
CA LYS A 4 15.85 12.61 -12.42
C LYS A 4 14.53 12.96 -11.76
N GLU A 5 13.95 14.07 -12.19
CA GLU A 5 12.56 14.39 -11.88
C GLU A 5 11.61 13.33 -12.46
N GLY A 6 10.53 13.05 -11.76
CA GLY A 6 9.58 11.98 -12.10
C GLY A 6 9.98 10.57 -11.68
N ASN A 7 11.19 10.40 -11.10
CA ASN A 7 11.54 9.14 -10.44
C ASN A 7 11.19 9.20 -8.95
N ALA A 8 10.67 8.11 -8.42
CA ALA A 8 10.28 8.00 -7.02
C ALA A 8 11.04 6.88 -6.29
N ILE A 9 11.12 6.99 -4.97
CA ILE A 9 11.69 5.98 -4.09
C ILE A 9 10.68 5.66 -2.99
N ILE A 10 10.31 4.39 -2.88
CA ILE A 10 9.45 3.89 -1.81
C ILE A 10 10.31 3.54 -0.60
N LEU A 11 10.02 4.13 0.54
CA LEU A 11 10.78 3.89 1.78
C LEU A 11 9.99 4.26 3.03
N VAL A 12 10.46 3.74 4.19
CA VAL A 12 9.89 4.04 5.52
C VAL A 12 10.97 4.52 6.50
N ASN A 13 12.24 4.26 6.21
CA ASN A 13 13.34 4.59 7.13
C ASN A 13 13.60 6.10 7.14
N ARG A 14 13.48 6.70 8.32
CA ARG A 14 13.65 8.15 8.51
C ARG A 14 15.05 8.64 8.12
N ALA A 15 16.10 7.97 8.57
CA ALA A 15 17.46 8.40 8.28
C ALA A 15 17.77 8.35 6.77
N LEU A 16 17.28 7.30 6.09
CA LEU A 16 17.41 7.17 4.64
C LEU A 16 16.60 8.24 3.92
N ARG A 17 15.38 8.54 4.37
CA ARG A 17 14.58 9.64 3.82
C ARG A 17 15.31 10.97 3.88
N GLU A 18 15.83 11.31 5.07
CA GLU A 18 16.57 12.57 5.27
C GLU A 18 17.84 12.64 4.40
N TYR A 19 18.55 11.51 4.27
CA TYR A 19 19.71 11.39 3.40
C TYR A 19 19.35 11.62 1.93
N ILE A 20 18.30 10.95 1.44
CA ILE A 20 17.87 11.08 0.03
C ILE A 20 17.36 12.49 -0.24
N ARG A 21 16.54 13.05 0.63
CA ARG A 21 16.02 14.42 0.46
C ARG A 21 17.14 15.46 0.36
N LYS A 22 18.21 15.27 1.14
CA LYS A 22 19.37 16.15 1.14
C LYS A 22 20.27 16.00 -0.11
N ASN A 23 20.55 14.75 -0.52
CA ASN A 23 21.57 14.46 -1.53
C ASN A 23 20.98 14.22 -2.93
N TYR A 24 19.69 13.89 -3.01
CA TYR A 24 19.00 13.52 -4.25
C TYR A 24 17.60 14.17 -4.30
N PRO A 25 17.52 15.52 -4.27
CA PRO A 25 16.26 16.26 -4.09
C PRO A 25 15.25 16.12 -5.24
N LYS A 26 15.66 15.53 -6.38
CA LYS A 26 14.76 15.30 -7.52
C LYS A 26 13.92 14.03 -7.40
N TYR A 27 14.23 13.17 -6.45
CA TYR A 27 13.40 12.00 -6.21
C TYR A 27 12.16 12.40 -5.42
N GLU A 28 11.02 11.92 -5.89
CA GLU A 28 9.82 11.85 -5.08
C GLU A 28 9.94 10.73 -4.05
N LEU A 29 9.47 10.96 -2.85
CA LEU A 29 9.51 9.99 -1.76
C LEU A 29 8.12 9.48 -1.48
N ILE A 30 7.96 8.16 -1.56
CA ILE A 30 6.70 7.47 -1.31
C ILE A 30 6.78 6.76 0.04
N TYR A 31 5.86 7.04 0.95
CA TYR A 31 5.73 6.27 2.18
C TYR A 31 5.07 4.91 1.89
N SER A 32 5.77 3.84 2.22
CA SER A 32 5.26 2.49 1.97
C SER A 32 4.17 2.09 2.95
N ILE A 33 3.19 1.34 2.48
CA ILE A 33 2.18 0.70 3.33
C ILE A 33 2.79 -0.17 4.43
N THR A 34 3.97 -0.77 4.18
CA THR A 34 4.69 -1.54 5.20
C THR A 34 5.08 -0.70 6.42
N GLY A 35 5.24 0.60 6.23
CA GLY A 35 5.50 1.54 7.32
C GLY A 35 4.28 1.78 8.20
N MET A 36 3.08 1.65 7.68
CA MET A 36 1.85 1.79 8.48
C MET A 36 1.80 0.79 9.63
N GLY A 37 2.33 -0.43 9.42
CA GLY A 37 2.45 -1.44 10.45
C GLY A 37 3.50 -1.15 11.52
N THR A 38 4.39 -0.20 11.32
CA THR A 38 5.43 0.14 12.30
C THR A 38 5.04 1.31 13.21
N LEU A 39 3.93 1.97 12.94
CA LEU A 39 3.53 3.20 13.61
C LEU A 39 2.80 2.98 14.95
N ASN A 40 2.65 1.73 15.42
CA ASN A 40 1.91 1.38 16.65
C ASN A 40 0.48 1.97 16.72
N ILE A 41 -0.10 2.29 15.57
CA ILE A 41 -1.48 2.77 15.47
C ILE A 41 -2.38 1.54 15.46
N PRO A 42 -3.50 1.54 16.19
CA PRO A 42 -4.51 0.51 16.01
C PRO A 42 -4.91 0.47 14.54
N LEU A 43 -4.66 -0.66 13.88
CA LEU A 43 -4.77 -0.83 12.43
C LEU A 43 -6.14 -0.55 11.84
N GLN A 44 -7.13 -0.42 12.67
CA GLN A 44 -8.52 -0.24 12.26
C GLN A 44 -8.97 1.22 12.30
N ASP A 45 -8.17 2.09 12.93
CA ASP A 45 -8.49 3.49 13.08
C ASP A 45 -7.45 4.37 12.39
N ILE A 46 -7.93 5.30 11.57
CA ILE A 46 -7.07 6.32 11.01
C ILE A 46 -6.60 7.26 12.11
N ASP A 47 -5.30 7.54 12.13
CA ASP A 47 -4.71 8.59 12.96
C ASP A 47 -4.36 9.79 12.07
N ILE A 48 -5.15 10.83 12.18
CA ILE A 48 -5.06 12.02 11.34
C ILE A 48 -3.73 12.77 11.54
N GLU A 49 -3.25 12.86 12.77
CA GLU A 49 -1.98 13.52 13.08
C GLU A 49 -0.80 12.82 12.43
N VAL A 50 -0.83 11.49 12.41
CA VAL A 50 0.18 10.70 11.71
C VAL A 50 0.13 10.95 10.21
N TYR A 51 -1.05 10.98 9.60
CA TYR A 51 -1.18 11.27 8.17
C TYR A 51 -0.71 12.69 7.85
N HIS A 52 -1.08 13.70 8.61
CA HIS A 52 -0.57 15.06 8.44
C HIS A 52 0.97 15.12 8.53
N HIS A 53 1.54 14.39 9.50
CA HIS A 53 3.00 14.28 9.55
C HIS A 53 3.58 13.63 8.29
N LEU A 54 3.00 12.53 7.83
CA LEU A 54 3.47 11.85 6.61
C LEU A 54 3.36 12.76 5.38
N GLU A 55 2.24 13.46 5.20
CA GLU A 55 2.02 14.43 4.12
C GLU A 55 3.01 15.59 4.12
N SER A 56 3.54 15.95 5.31
CA SER A 56 4.55 17.00 5.43
C SER A 56 5.95 16.57 5.02
N VAL A 57 6.25 15.28 4.99
CA VAL A 57 7.62 14.77 4.80
C VAL A 57 7.77 13.83 3.59
N TYR A 58 6.66 13.34 3.02
CA TYR A 58 6.63 12.53 1.80
C TYR A 58 5.84 13.23 0.71
N ASP A 59 6.15 12.92 -0.53
CA ASP A 59 5.42 13.45 -1.69
C ASP A 59 4.18 12.59 -1.96
N TRP A 60 4.26 11.27 -1.67
CA TRP A 60 3.19 10.32 -1.81
C TRP A 60 3.10 9.39 -0.60
N ILE A 61 1.90 8.91 -0.31
CA ILE A 61 1.62 7.96 0.76
C ILE A 61 0.85 6.78 0.18
N VAL A 62 1.30 5.56 0.47
CA VAL A 62 0.48 4.37 0.24
C VAL A 62 -0.31 4.11 1.53
N PRO A 63 -1.59 4.52 1.60
CA PRO A 63 -2.40 4.39 2.79
C PRO A 63 -2.85 2.94 2.98
N ARG A 64 -3.34 2.63 4.16
CA ARG A 64 -4.21 1.47 4.29
C ARG A 64 -5.51 1.73 3.53
N PHE A 65 -5.98 0.70 2.85
CA PHE A 65 -7.17 0.81 2.02
C PHE A 65 -8.40 1.26 2.81
N GLU A 66 -8.58 0.73 4.02
CA GLU A 66 -9.68 1.07 4.90
C GLU A 66 -9.73 2.55 5.27
N HIS A 67 -8.57 3.20 5.34
CA HIS A 67 -8.48 4.60 5.70
C HIS A 67 -8.96 5.52 4.58
N VAL A 68 -8.93 5.05 3.32
CA VAL A 68 -9.35 5.88 2.17
C VAL A 68 -10.82 6.27 2.27
N PHE A 69 -11.65 5.37 2.82
CA PHE A 69 -13.09 5.58 2.97
C PHE A 69 -13.50 6.07 4.37
N ASP A 70 -12.55 6.31 5.26
CA ASP A 70 -12.84 6.89 6.57
C ASP A 70 -13.16 8.38 6.41
N LYS A 71 -14.29 8.82 7.00
CA LYS A 71 -14.70 10.22 6.95
C LYS A 71 -13.68 11.19 7.56
N ARG A 72 -12.91 10.73 8.53
CA ARG A 72 -11.83 11.53 9.14
C ARG A 72 -10.74 11.87 8.11
N ALA A 73 -10.57 11.06 7.08
CA ALA A 73 -9.63 11.35 6.00
C ALA A 73 -10.09 12.49 5.08
N ASP A 74 -11.28 13.06 5.26
CA ASP A 74 -11.71 14.25 4.50
C ASP A 74 -10.87 15.49 4.84
N GLU A 75 -10.15 15.47 5.96
CA GLU A 75 -9.21 16.51 6.37
C GLU A 75 -7.83 16.39 5.71
N LEU A 76 -7.56 15.28 5.00
CA LEU A 76 -6.28 14.93 4.42
C LEU A 76 -6.23 15.19 2.92
N ASP A 77 -5.04 15.41 2.39
CA ASP A 77 -4.81 15.61 0.96
C ASP A 77 -4.70 14.27 0.21
N ARG A 78 -5.85 13.69 -0.13
CA ARG A 78 -5.89 12.43 -0.89
C ARG A 78 -5.28 12.51 -2.29
N THR A 79 -4.96 13.70 -2.79
CA THR A 79 -4.24 13.83 -4.07
C THR A 79 -2.80 13.32 -3.97
N LYS A 80 -2.27 13.21 -2.75
CA LYS A 80 -0.95 12.61 -2.45
C LYS A 80 -1.02 11.10 -2.16
N TRP A 81 -2.16 10.46 -2.32
CA TRP A 81 -2.30 9.06 -1.99
C TRP A 81 -2.16 8.17 -3.23
N GLU A 82 -1.31 7.14 -3.11
CA GLU A 82 -1.19 6.05 -4.06
C GLU A 82 -1.91 4.83 -3.48
N VAL A 83 -3.10 4.53 -3.99
CA VAL A 83 -3.96 3.47 -3.43
C VAL A 83 -3.72 2.15 -4.15
N MET A 84 -3.45 1.09 -3.38
CA MET A 84 -3.39 -0.27 -3.93
C MET A 84 -4.80 -0.74 -4.28
N VAL A 85 -4.98 -1.24 -5.51
CA VAL A 85 -6.33 -1.57 -6.03
C VAL A 85 -6.58 -3.05 -6.25
N ASN A 86 -5.56 -3.88 -6.14
CA ASN A 86 -5.66 -5.34 -6.27
C ASN A 86 -4.94 -6.07 -5.12
N ASP A 87 -5.00 -5.50 -3.91
CA ASP A 87 -4.44 -6.17 -2.74
C ASP A 87 -5.29 -7.43 -2.42
N THR A 88 -4.59 -8.52 -2.22
CA THR A 88 -5.21 -9.81 -1.85
C THR A 88 -5.53 -9.90 -0.35
N CYS A 89 -5.17 -8.90 0.44
CA CYS A 89 -5.49 -8.87 1.85
C CYS A 89 -6.98 -8.62 2.08
N ILE A 90 -7.51 -9.09 3.22
CA ILE A 90 -8.90 -8.87 3.57
C ILE A 90 -9.11 -7.51 4.23
N TRP A 91 -10.30 -6.97 4.04
CA TRP A 91 -10.74 -5.75 4.70
C TRP A 91 -10.60 -5.85 6.22
N LYS A 92 -9.92 -4.88 6.83
CA LYS A 92 -9.70 -4.80 8.29
C LYS A 92 -9.01 -6.03 8.90
N CYS A 93 -8.10 -6.64 8.16
CA CYS A 93 -7.32 -7.77 8.67
C CYS A 93 -6.57 -7.37 9.95
N LYS A 94 -6.88 -8.03 11.05
CA LYS A 94 -6.23 -7.78 12.36
C LYS A 94 -4.75 -8.22 12.37
N ARG A 95 -4.36 -9.09 11.46
CA ARG A 95 -2.99 -9.63 11.33
C ARG A 95 -2.15 -8.92 10.26
N PHE A 96 -2.68 -7.85 9.66
CA PHE A 96 -2.01 -7.13 8.59
C PHE A 96 -0.56 -6.77 8.95
N ASP A 97 -0.32 -6.19 10.12
CA ASP A 97 1.02 -5.77 10.54
C ASP A 97 1.97 -6.94 10.79
N GLU A 98 1.46 -7.97 11.42
CA GLU A 98 2.21 -9.20 11.68
C GLU A 98 2.67 -9.81 10.35
N HIS A 99 1.76 -9.89 9.38
CA HIS A 99 2.04 -10.40 8.05
C HIS A 99 3.07 -9.53 7.31
N PHE A 100 2.89 -8.22 7.27
CA PHE A 100 3.85 -7.34 6.61
C PHE A 100 5.21 -7.31 7.30
N LYS A 101 5.27 -7.41 8.62
CA LYS A 101 6.54 -7.59 9.35
C LYS A 101 7.22 -8.90 8.98
N ALA A 102 6.47 -9.99 8.91
CA ALA A 102 6.99 -11.29 8.51
C ALA A 102 7.56 -11.27 7.09
N ILE A 103 6.84 -10.67 6.12
CA ILE A 103 7.33 -10.49 4.75
C ILE A 103 8.61 -9.62 4.72
N ALA A 104 8.65 -8.55 5.50
CA ALA A 104 9.82 -7.68 5.58
C ALA A 104 11.04 -8.43 6.15
N HIS A 105 10.84 -9.25 7.17
CA HIS A 105 11.88 -10.11 7.73
C HIS A 105 12.39 -11.15 6.72
N GLU A 106 11.49 -11.82 6.01
CA GLU A 106 11.87 -12.79 5.00
C GLU A 106 12.67 -12.16 3.86
N ASN A 107 12.23 -11.01 3.37
CA ASN A 107 12.95 -10.26 2.34
C ASN A 107 14.37 -9.81 2.78
N THR A 108 14.57 -9.67 4.09
CA THR A 108 15.87 -9.25 4.64
C THR A 108 16.77 -10.43 4.96
N LEU A 109 16.22 -11.51 5.51
CA LEU A 109 16.97 -12.60 6.12
C LEU A 109 16.90 -13.91 5.31
N GLY A 110 15.91 -14.05 4.41
CA GLY A 110 15.74 -15.24 3.57
C GLY A 110 15.49 -16.54 4.34
N ASN A 111 14.87 -16.46 5.52
CA ASN A 111 14.73 -17.59 6.44
C ASN A 111 13.33 -18.24 6.47
N GLY A 112 12.47 -17.91 5.50
CA GLY A 112 11.11 -18.46 5.44
C GLY A 112 10.17 -17.95 6.54
N TYR A 113 10.52 -16.83 7.18
CA TYR A 113 9.77 -16.27 8.31
C TYR A 113 8.31 -15.95 7.97
N SER A 114 8.01 -15.63 6.72
CA SER A 114 6.63 -15.40 6.27
C SER A 114 5.77 -16.67 6.31
N ALA A 115 6.39 -17.85 6.25
CA ALA A 115 5.70 -19.14 6.38
C ALA A 115 5.23 -19.41 7.81
N GLU A 116 5.85 -18.76 8.80
CA GLU A 116 5.50 -18.89 10.23
C GLU A 116 4.26 -18.08 10.60
N VAL A 117 3.78 -17.19 9.73
CA VAL A 117 2.47 -16.54 9.90
C VAL A 117 1.38 -17.57 9.57
N GLU A 118 1.32 -18.60 10.43
CA GLU A 118 0.27 -19.61 10.36
C GLU A 118 -1.10 -18.95 10.49
N GLU A 119 -2.12 -19.48 9.84
CA GLU A 119 -3.49 -19.02 9.88
C GLU A 119 -3.76 -17.64 9.20
N CYS A 120 -2.93 -17.21 8.28
CA CYS A 120 -3.43 -16.29 7.28
C CYS A 120 -4.46 -17.06 6.46
N TRP A 121 -5.73 -16.76 6.63
CA TRP A 121 -6.78 -17.48 5.92
C TRP A 121 -6.77 -17.28 4.41
N ILE A 122 -5.96 -16.36 3.88
CA ILE A 122 -5.60 -16.28 2.47
C ILE A 122 -4.83 -17.53 2.00
N LYS A 123 -4.10 -18.23 2.88
CA LYS A 123 -3.43 -19.50 2.52
C LYS A 123 -4.39 -20.68 2.25
N GLY A 124 -5.64 -20.59 2.69
CA GLY A 124 -6.69 -21.59 2.43
C GLY A 124 -7.74 -21.13 1.44
N PHE A 125 -7.51 -20.01 0.79
CA PHE A 125 -8.47 -19.39 -0.09
C PHE A 125 -8.44 -20.01 -1.48
N ASP A 126 -9.54 -20.59 -1.87
CA ASP A 126 -9.85 -20.87 -3.26
C ASP A 126 -10.05 -19.51 -3.97
N PRO A 127 -9.39 -19.27 -5.13
CA PRO A 127 -9.52 -18.01 -5.86
C PRO A 127 -10.90 -17.75 -6.47
N ASP A 128 -11.94 -18.35 -5.95
CA ASP A 128 -13.31 -18.12 -6.35
C ASP A 128 -13.79 -16.67 -6.07
N ILE A 129 -14.79 -16.25 -6.82
CA ILE A 129 -15.34 -14.89 -6.85
C ILE A 129 -15.74 -14.38 -5.46
N GLU A 130 -16.22 -15.23 -4.57
CA GLU A 130 -16.57 -14.86 -3.18
C GLU A 130 -15.35 -14.46 -2.36
N SER A 131 -14.19 -15.04 -2.65
CA SER A 131 -12.93 -14.71 -1.99
C SER A 131 -12.37 -13.38 -2.43
N ARG A 132 -12.54 -13.03 -3.70
CA ARG A 132 -12.16 -11.70 -4.22
C ARG A 132 -13.00 -10.58 -3.64
N GLN A 133 -14.27 -10.84 -3.29
CA GLN A 133 -15.13 -9.85 -2.63
C GLN A 133 -14.76 -9.60 -1.17
N ALA A 134 -14.13 -10.56 -0.52
CA ALA A 134 -13.59 -10.41 0.84
C ALA A 134 -12.19 -9.76 0.83
N ALA A 135 -11.46 -9.89 -0.27
CA ALA A 135 -10.20 -9.20 -0.51
C ALA A 135 -10.45 -7.72 -0.82
N MET A 136 -9.43 -6.90 -0.61
CA MET A 136 -9.45 -5.48 -1.00
C MET A 136 -9.26 -5.31 -2.52
N ASP A 137 -9.79 -6.24 -3.31
CA ASP A 137 -9.77 -6.19 -4.76
C ASP A 137 -10.88 -5.24 -5.23
N ILE A 138 -10.47 -4.17 -5.88
CA ILE A 138 -11.34 -3.05 -6.24
C ILE A 138 -11.80 -3.21 -7.68
N ASP A 139 -13.09 -3.21 -7.89
CA ASP A 139 -13.68 -3.11 -9.23
C ASP A 139 -13.65 -1.65 -9.75
N ILE A 140 -14.03 -1.48 -11.03
CA ILE A 140 -14.02 -0.16 -11.71
C ILE A 140 -14.94 0.85 -11.01
N GLU A 141 -16.07 0.43 -10.45
CA GLU A 141 -16.96 1.35 -9.75
C GLU A 141 -16.30 1.96 -8.52
N HIS A 142 -15.48 1.17 -7.83
CA HIS A 142 -14.70 1.66 -6.68
C HIS A 142 -13.57 2.60 -7.12
N ILE A 143 -12.96 2.38 -8.29
CA ILE A 143 -11.96 3.31 -8.86
C ILE A 143 -12.58 4.69 -9.06
N ASP A 144 -13.79 4.77 -9.60
CA ASP A 144 -14.47 6.05 -9.77
C ASP A 144 -14.83 6.72 -8.44
N LYS A 145 -15.20 5.94 -7.42
CA LYS A 145 -15.38 6.46 -6.06
C LYS A 145 -14.08 7.01 -5.49
N LEU A 146 -12.95 6.30 -5.68
CA LEU A 146 -11.63 6.77 -5.24
C LEU A 146 -11.24 8.08 -5.93
N LYS A 147 -11.45 8.18 -7.24
CA LYS A 147 -11.23 9.42 -7.98
C LYS A 147 -12.11 10.57 -7.46
N ALA A 148 -13.38 10.28 -7.16
CA ALA A 148 -14.29 11.27 -6.58
C ALA A 148 -13.85 11.76 -5.18
N LEU A 149 -13.11 10.93 -4.43
CA LEU A 149 -12.48 11.29 -3.16
C LEU A 149 -11.16 12.06 -3.31
N GLY A 150 -10.68 12.28 -4.54
CA GLY A 150 -9.45 13.00 -4.84
C GLY A 150 -8.22 12.13 -5.09
N VAL A 151 -8.32 10.80 -5.01
CA VAL A 151 -7.20 9.90 -5.31
C VAL A 151 -6.85 9.98 -6.79
N GLN A 152 -5.57 10.17 -7.10
CA GLN A 152 -5.06 10.33 -8.47
C GLN A 152 -4.08 9.25 -8.89
N SER A 153 -3.52 8.50 -7.93
CA SER A 153 -2.54 7.45 -8.20
C SER A 153 -3.03 6.10 -7.70
N PHE A 154 -2.92 5.09 -8.57
CA PHE A 154 -3.36 3.72 -8.30
C PHE A 154 -2.20 2.78 -8.49
N LYS A 155 -2.00 1.90 -7.52
CA LYS A 155 -0.93 0.92 -7.50
C LYS A 155 -1.48 -0.48 -7.73
N ILE A 156 -0.95 -1.14 -8.75
CA ILE A 156 -1.22 -2.54 -9.02
C ILE A 156 -0.05 -3.36 -8.48
N ILE A 157 -0.34 -4.35 -7.65
CA ILE A 157 0.63 -5.35 -7.21
C ILE A 157 0.55 -6.58 -8.11
N GLY A 158 1.61 -7.35 -8.20
CA GLY A 158 1.61 -8.53 -9.10
C GLY A 158 3.00 -9.08 -9.42
N ARG A 159 4.01 -8.76 -8.61
CA ARG A 159 5.37 -9.27 -8.81
C ARG A 159 5.47 -10.80 -8.78
N GLU A 160 4.50 -11.45 -8.17
CA GLU A 160 4.40 -12.91 -8.00
C GLU A 160 3.55 -13.56 -9.09
N LEU A 161 2.88 -12.75 -9.92
CA LEU A 161 2.04 -13.24 -11.00
C LEU A 161 2.88 -13.52 -12.24
N ASP A 162 2.50 -14.55 -13.01
CA ASP A 162 3.02 -14.72 -14.35
C ASP A 162 2.58 -13.58 -15.28
N ASP A 163 3.30 -13.40 -16.39
CA ASP A 163 3.10 -12.28 -17.32
C ASP A 163 1.65 -12.22 -17.87
N HIS A 164 1.03 -13.37 -18.10
CA HIS A 164 -0.32 -13.44 -18.63
C HIS A 164 -1.37 -12.99 -17.61
N THR A 165 -1.25 -13.47 -16.38
CA THR A 165 -2.11 -13.10 -15.25
C THR A 165 -1.94 -11.60 -14.93
N TYR A 166 -0.68 -11.11 -14.88
CA TYR A 166 -0.42 -9.69 -14.65
C TYR A 166 -0.99 -8.79 -15.76
N ALA A 167 -0.88 -9.21 -17.03
CA ALA A 167 -1.49 -8.48 -18.14
C ALA A 167 -3.03 -8.48 -18.04
N GLY A 168 -3.63 -9.54 -17.52
CA GLY A 168 -5.07 -9.60 -17.21
C GLY A 168 -5.46 -8.58 -16.15
N GLU A 169 -4.71 -8.51 -15.06
CA GLU A 169 -4.93 -7.52 -14.00
C GLU A 169 -4.79 -6.08 -14.53
N LEU A 170 -3.75 -5.78 -15.28
CA LEU A 170 -3.59 -4.47 -15.90
C LEU A 170 -4.79 -4.07 -16.76
N LYS A 171 -5.32 -4.99 -17.55
CA LYS A 171 -6.49 -4.71 -18.42
C LYS A 171 -7.75 -4.34 -17.63
N ARG A 172 -7.90 -4.79 -16.40
CA ARG A 172 -9.04 -4.44 -15.54
C ARG A 172 -9.08 -2.95 -15.20
N TYR A 173 -7.93 -2.28 -15.17
CA TYR A 173 -7.78 -0.91 -14.69
C TYR A 173 -7.41 0.11 -15.78
N LEU A 174 -7.11 -0.36 -16.99
CA LEU A 174 -6.69 0.50 -18.12
C LEU A 174 -7.82 0.80 -19.14
N ILE A 175 -9.06 0.56 -18.78
CA ILE A 175 -10.23 0.81 -19.67
C ILE A 175 -10.68 2.26 -19.56
#